data_e07fdd64a6db63c4945cd6be2199181d
#
_entry.id   e07fdd64a6db63c4945cd6be2199181d
#
_cell.length_a   1.000
_cell.length_b   1.000
_cell.length_c   1.000
_cell.angle_alpha   90.00
_cell.angle_beta   90.00
_cell.angle_gamma   90.00
#
_symmetry.space_group_name_H-M   'P 1'
#
loop_
_entity.id
_entity.type
_entity.pdbx_description
1 polymer ?
#
loop_
_entity_poly.entity_id
_entity_poly.type
_entity_poly.pdbx_seq_one_letter_code
_entity_poly.pdbx_strand_id
1 'polypeptide(L)'
;MPSLKILRNRINSVKSTQKITSAMKMVAAAKLRRAQAQAEAARPYAVRMGEMLAALAESEAGNPNASPLLVGNGKSQVHLLLAVTADRGLAGAFNGNISKAIRAEVKMLEAQGKTVKIFALGRKGNDSLRRDLGNQIVTARNFVGKKTIGFAEAEAVAEELVRGFKAGEYDVVSMVFNRFHNVMVQRVTEQPLIPAVSSSANDNLRSESGDDTEHNYEVEPDDGSLLDRLLPRNLAVQIYSALLENSAGFYASQMTAMDSATRNAGDMIKKLSLSYNRARQANITKELIEIISGAEAV
;
A
#
# COMPACT_ATOMS: atom_id res chain seq x y z
N MET A 1 34.05 0.63 30.93
CA MET A 1 32.62 1.03 30.98
C MET A 1 32.42 2.27 30.12
N PRO A 2 31.28 2.47 29.44
CA PRO A 2 31.04 3.70 28.69
C PRO A 2 31.02 4.88 29.66
N SER A 3 31.60 6.03 29.25
CA SER A 3 31.67 7.21 30.10
C SER A 3 30.27 7.75 30.42
N LEU A 4 30.08 8.38 31.58
CA LEU A 4 28.80 8.99 31.99
C LEU A 4 28.29 9.98 30.97
N LYS A 5 29.17 10.71 30.27
CA LYS A 5 28.86 11.65 29.19
C LYS A 5 28.21 10.94 27.99
N ILE A 6 28.75 9.76 27.60
CA ILE A 6 28.19 8.97 26.48
C ILE A 6 26.80 8.46 26.84
N LEU A 7 26.60 7.93 28.04
CA LEU A 7 25.27 7.45 28.48
C LEU A 7 24.25 8.58 28.52
N ARG A 8 24.62 9.75 29.03
CA ARG A 8 23.76 10.95 29.06
C ARG A 8 23.36 11.40 27.65
N ASN A 9 24.33 11.44 26.74
CA ASN A 9 24.06 11.80 25.35
C ASN A 9 23.11 10.80 24.67
N ARG A 10 23.28 9.50 24.92
CA ARG A 10 22.37 8.46 24.42
C ARG A 10 20.96 8.61 24.98
N ILE A 11 20.81 8.87 26.27
CA ILE A 11 19.49 9.12 26.88
C ILE A 11 18.81 10.31 26.22
N ASN A 12 19.52 11.40 25.99
CA ASN A 12 18.98 12.60 25.37
C ASN A 12 18.58 12.34 23.90
N SER A 13 19.38 11.60 23.13
CA SER A 13 19.07 11.22 21.76
C SER A 13 17.81 10.35 21.69
N VAL A 14 17.69 9.33 22.55
CA VAL A 14 16.50 8.46 22.57
C VAL A 14 15.25 9.22 23.03
N LYS A 15 15.37 10.15 23.98
CA LYS A 15 14.27 11.06 24.38
C LYS A 15 13.80 11.93 23.22
N SER A 16 14.71 12.44 22.41
CA SER A 16 14.36 13.20 21.20
C SER A 16 13.65 12.31 20.17
N THR A 17 14.15 11.10 19.93
CA THR A 17 13.51 10.11 19.06
C THR A 17 12.09 9.77 19.54
N GLN A 18 11.89 9.56 20.85
CA GLN A 18 10.57 9.29 21.42
C GLN A 18 9.58 10.43 21.17
N LYS A 19 10.02 11.69 21.32
CA LYS A 19 9.17 12.87 21.01
C LYS A 19 8.80 12.92 19.53
N ILE A 20 9.75 12.66 18.63
CA ILE A 20 9.53 12.65 17.18
C ILE A 20 8.53 11.54 16.80
N THR A 21 8.74 10.30 17.28
CA THR A 21 7.84 9.18 16.95
C THR A 21 6.43 9.40 17.51
N SER A 22 6.30 9.98 18.70
CA SER A 22 5.00 10.36 19.27
C SER A 22 4.29 11.42 18.43
N ALA A 23 4.98 12.46 17.96
CA ALA A 23 4.43 13.46 17.07
C ALA A 23 4.02 12.85 15.71
N MET A 24 4.86 11.98 15.14
CA MET A 24 4.54 11.28 13.89
C MET A 24 3.32 10.37 14.02
N LYS A 25 3.12 9.70 15.16
CA LYS A 25 1.91 8.92 15.46
C LYS A 25 0.66 9.80 15.36
N MET A 26 0.67 10.99 15.98
CA MET A 26 -0.47 11.92 15.94
C MET A 26 -0.77 12.41 14.52
N VAL A 27 0.28 12.76 13.76
CA VAL A 27 0.13 13.16 12.35
C VAL A 27 -0.43 12.02 11.50
N ALA A 28 0.06 10.78 11.70
CA ALA A 28 -0.45 9.62 10.98
C ALA A 28 -1.91 9.35 11.31
N ALA A 29 -2.34 9.47 12.59
CA ALA A 29 -3.74 9.33 12.99
C ALA A 29 -4.66 10.37 12.33
N ALA A 30 -4.23 11.64 12.25
CA ALA A 30 -5.00 12.68 11.59
C ALA A 30 -5.14 12.44 10.07
N LYS A 31 -4.08 11.94 9.43
CA LYS A 31 -4.09 11.59 8.00
C LYS A 31 -4.92 10.35 7.73
N LEU A 32 -4.88 9.35 8.62
CA LEU A 32 -5.72 8.16 8.54
C LEU A 32 -7.21 8.52 8.50
N ARG A 33 -7.66 9.37 9.43
CA ARG A 33 -9.07 9.82 9.46
C ARG A 33 -9.51 10.45 8.14
N ARG A 34 -8.65 11.28 7.53
CA ARG A 34 -8.94 11.90 6.23
C ARG A 34 -8.98 10.86 5.10
N ALA A 35 -8.03 9.93 5.07
CA ALA A 35 -7.99 8.87 4.07
C ALA A 35 -9.20 7.94 4.17
N GLN A 36 -9.64 7.59 5.38
CA GLN A 36 -10.86 6.82 5.63
C GLN A 36 -12.10 7.55 5.13
N ALA A 37 -12.28 8.82 5.49
CA ALA A 37 -13.41 9.60 5.03
C ALA A 37 -13.47 9.71 3.49
N GLN A 38 -12.32 9.83 2.82
CA GLN A 38 -12.26 9.84 1.36
C GLN A 38 -12.62 8.47 0.75
N ALA A 39 -12.12 7.38 1.34
CA ALA A 39 -12.44 6.01 0.89
C ALA A 39 -13.93 5.70 1.07
N GLU A 40 -14.51 6.07 2.22
CA GLU A 40 -15.95 5.91 2.50
C GLU A 40 -16.81 6.74 1.54
N ALA A 41 -16.41 7.97 1.22
CA ALA A 41 -17.13 8.82 0.27
C ALA A 41 -17.08 8.29 -1.18
N ALA A 42 -15.99 7.61 -1.57
CA ALA A 42 -15.85 7.04 -2.90
C ALA A 42 -16.56 5.68 -3.08
N ARG A 43 -16.77 4.94 -1.98
CA ARG A 43 -17.31 3.57 -1.99
C ARG A 43 -18.68 3.44 -2.69
N PRO A 44 -19.71 4.28 -2.42
CA PRO A 44 -21.02 4.14 -3.05
C PRO A 44 -20.94 4.18 -4.59
N TYR A 45 -20.11 5.08 -5.12
CA TYR A 45 -19.92 5.19 -6.57
C TYR A 45 -19.22 3.95 -7.15
N ALA A 46 -18.21 3.44 -6.48
CA ALA A 46 -17.48 2.25 -6.93
C ALA A 46 -18.36 0.99 -6.92
N VAL A 47 -19.21 0.84 -5.89
CA VAL A 47 -20.16 -0.28 -5.79
C VAL A 47 -21.19 -0.20 -6.92
N ARG A 48 -21.86 0.93 -7.10
CA ARG A 48 -22.89 1.09 -8.16
C ARG A 48 -22.32 0.93 -9.56
N MET A 49 -21.10 1.42 -9.81
CA MET A 49 -20.42 1.21 -11.07
C MET A 49 -20.12 -0.28 -11.30
N GLY A 50 -19.69 -0.99 -10.26
CA GLY A 50 -19.42 -2.44 -10.33
C GLY A 50 -20.70 -3.26 -10.61
N GLU A 51 -21.81 -2.95 -9.94
CA GLU A 51 -23.13 -3.59 -10.14
C GLU A 51 -23.63 -3.37 -11.58
N MET A 52 -23.59 -2.14 -12.07
CA MET A 52 -24.00 -1.80 -13.43
C MET A 52 -23.16 -2.54 -14.49
N LEU A 53 -21.84 -2.60 -14.29
CA LEU A 53 -20.97 -3.30 -15.22
C LEU A 53 -21.13 -4.82 -15.16
N ALA A 54 -21.45 -5.39 -14.00
CA ALA A 54 -21.74 -6.81 -13.88
C ALA A 54 -23.01 -7.18 -14.67
N ALA A 55 -24.07 -6.36 -14.57
CA ALA A 55 -25.32 -6.57 -15.34
C ALA A 55 -25.08 -6.44 -16.86
N LEU A 56 -24.31 -5.41 -17.29
CA LEU A 56 -23.95 -5.23 -18.70
C LEU A 56 -23.02 -6.34 -19.23
N ALA A 57 -22.15 -6.88 -18.38
CA ALA A 57 -21.29 -7.99 -18.75
C ALA A 57 -22.06 -9.29 -18.94
N GLU A 58 -23.14 -9.50 -18.18
CA GLU A 58 -24.04 -10.64 -18.36
C GLU A 58 -24.83 -10.53 -19.68
N SER A 59 -25.26 -9.32 -20.08
CA SER A 59 -25.95 -9.12 -21.38
C SER A 59 -25.02 -9.34 -22.57
N GLU A 60 -23.72 -9.04 -22.43
CA GLU A 60 -22.71 -9.22 -23.48
C GLU A 60 -22.08 -10.63 -23.47
N ALA A 61 -22.47 -11.49 -22.56
CA ALA A 61 -21.92 -12.85 -22.45
C ALA A 61 -22.28 -13.66 -23.73
N GLY A 62 -21.23 -14.04 -24.47
CA GLY A 62 -21.38 -14.76 -25.76
C GLY A 62 -21.45 -13.88 -27.00
N ASN A 63 -21.39 -12.56 -26.87
CA ASN A 63 -21.30 -11.67 -28.02
C ASN A 63 -19.87 -11.70 -28.61
N PRO A 64 -19.68 -12.12 -29.89
CA PRO A 64 -18.37 -12.15 -30.53
C PRO A 64 -17.72 -10.78 -30.66
N ASN A 65 -18.48 -9.69 -30.55
CA ASN A 65 -18.03 -8.31 -30.66
C ASN A 65 -17.91 -7.63 -29.29
N ALA A 66 -18.00 -8.40 -28.19
CA ALA A 66 -17.84 -7.86 -26.86
C ALA A 66 -16.47 -7.15 -26.69
N SER A 67 -16.45 -6.04 -25.92
CA SER A 67 -15.24 -5.24 -25.73
C SER A 67 -14.07 -6.10 -25.18
N PRO A 68 -12.86 -6.06 -25.79
CA PRO A 68 -11.71 -6.80 -25.30
C PRO A 68 -11.29 -6.42 -23.86
N LEU A 69 -11.65 -5.25 -23.39
CA LEU A 69 -11.45 -4.87 -21.97
C LEU A 69 -12.33 -5.68 -21.02
N LEU A 70 -13.47 -6.16 -21.52
CA LEU A 70 -14.44 -6.95 -20.75
C LEU A 70 -14.05 -8.42 -20.72
N VAL A 71 -13.86 -9.02 -21.90
CA VAL A 71 -13.67 -10.48 -22.07
C VAL A 71 -12.21 -10.90 -22.28
N GLY A 72 -11.30 -9.95 -22.48
CA GLY A 72 -9.90 -10.21 -22.83
C GLY A 72 -9.66 -10.24 -24.35
N ASN A 73 -8.40 -10.33 -24.74
CA ASN A 73 -7.97 -10.43 -26.14
C ASN A 73 -7.79 -11.90 -26.61
N GLY A 74 -8.26 -12.86 -25.83
CA GLY A 74 -8.12 -14.30 -26.11
C GLY A 74 -6.72 -14.88 -25.84
N LYS A 75 -5.76 -14.05 -25.38
CA LYS A 75 -4.41 -14.44 -25.03
C LYS A 75 -4.20 -14.29 -23.52
N SER A 76 -3.23 -15.03 -22.97
CA SER A 76 -2.85 -14.94 -21.56
C SER A 76 -1.35 -15.13 -21.36
N GLN A 77 -0.54 -14.73 -22.36
CA GLN A 77 0.90 -14.95 -22.32
C GLN A 77 1.64 -13.85 -21.56
N VAL A 78 1.22 -12.59 -21.71
CA VAL A 78 1.89 -11.44 -21.09
C VAL A 78 1.00 -10.86 -20.00
N HIS A 79 1.49 -10.91 -18.76
CA HIS A 79 0.81 -10.38 -17.57
C HIS A 79 1.43 -9.06 -17.13
N LEU A 80 0.61 -8.04 -16.87
CA LEU A 80 1.02 -6.80 -16.23
C LEU A 80 0.55 -6.77 -14.78
N LEU A 81 1.49 -6.66 -13.84
CA LEU A 81 1.21 -6.50 -12.41
C LEU A 81 1.33 -5.01 -12.01
N LEU A 82 0.21 -4.40 -11.64
CA LEU A 82 0.15 -3.05 -11.09
C LEU A 82 0.44 -3.10 -9.59
N ALA A 83 1.67 -2.77 -9.19
CA ALA A 83 2.12 -2.80 -7.80
C ALA A 83 1.82 -1.47 -7.10
N VAL A 84 0.76 -1.41 -6.28
CA VAL A 84 0.33 -0.20 -5.58
C VAL A 84 0.98 -0.12 -4.20
N THR A 85 2.00 0.73 -4.05
CA THR A 85 2.74 0.95 -2.81
C THR A 85 2.71 2.41 -2.37
N ALA A 86 3.28 2.72 -1.20
CA ALA A 86 3.41 4.10 -0.76
C ALA A 86 4.72 4.73 -1.23
N ASP A 87 4.73 6.07 -1.30
CA ASP A 87 5.94 6.84 -1.61
C ASP A 87 6.89 6.97 -0.43
N ARG A 88 6.37 6.80 0.78
CA ARG A 88 7.10 6.99 2.05
C ARG A 88 7.28 5.67 2.78
N GLY A 89 8.30 5.65 3.67
CA GLY A 89 8.55 4.54 4.59
C GLY A 89 8.00 4.80 5.98
N LEU A 90 8.57 4.14 6.96
CA LEU A 90 8.22 4.21 8.38
C LEU A 90 6.80 3.68 8.69
N ALA A 91 6.32 2.75 7.89
CA ALA A 91 5.02 2.08 8.04
C ALA A 91 5.19 0.56 8.28
N GLY A 92 6.22 0.17 9.04
CA GLY A 92 6.51 -1.24 9.31
C GLY A 92 6.72 -2.05 8.02
N ALA A 93 6.06 -3.20 7.93
CA ALA A 93 6.16 -4.12 6.80
C ALA A 93 5.24 -3.78 5.61
N PHE A 94 4.47 -2.68 5.67
CA PHE A 94 3.44 -2.32 4.70
C PHE A 94 3.89 -2.44 3.24
N ASN A 95 4.93 -1.71 2.85
CA ASN A 95 5.46 -1.76 1.47
C ASN A 95 6.17 -3.09 1.18
N GLY A 96 6.82 -3.66 2.19
CA GLY A 96 7.53 -4.95 2.06
C GLY A 96 6.60 -6.11 1.75
N ASN A 97 5.39 -6.12 2.33
CA ASN A 97 4.40 -7.16 2.09
C ASN A 97 3.90 -7.14 0.64
N ILE A 98 3.62 -5.96 0.07
CA ILE A 98 3.25 -5.83 -1.35
C ILE A 98 4.41 -6.31 -2.25
N SER A 99 5.63 -5.84 -1.99
CA SER A 99 6.79 -6.26 -2.79
C SER A 99 7.03 -7.77 -2.69
N LYS A 100 6.76 -8.39 -1.54
CA LYS A 100 6.85 -9.85 -1.36
C LYS A 100 5.78 -10.58 -2.17
N ALA A 101 4.54 -10.08 -2.18
CA ALA A 101 3.45 -10.66 -2.96
C ALA A 101 3.73 -10.55 -4.47
N ILE A 102 4.19 -9.40 -4.96
CA ILE A 102 4.59 -9.24 -6.37
C ILE A 102 5.67 -10.25 -6.76
N ARG A 103 6.70 -10.45 -5.92
CA ARG A 103 7.75 -11.46 -6.22
C ARG A 103 7.21 -12.89 -6.26
N ALA A 104 6.26 -13.21 -5.39
CA ALA A 104 5.64 -14.53 -5.38
C ALA A 104 4.81 -14.74 -6.65
N GLU A 105 4.05 -13.72 -7.06
CA GLU A 105 3.21 -13.76 -8.26
C GLU A 105 4.05 -13.84 -9.54
N VAL A 106 5.11 -13.03 -9.64
CA VAL A 106 6.08 -13.11 -10.75
C VAL A 106 6.63 -14.54 -10.87
N LYS A 107 7.11 -15.11 -9.77
CA LYS A 107 7.68 -16.47 -9.77
C LYS A 107 6.64 -17.52 -10.18
N MET A 108 5.40 -17.38 -9.75
CA MET A 108 4.30 -18.28 -10.10
C MET A 108 3.98 -18.21 -11.60
N LEU A 109 3.87 -17.01 -12.14
CA LEU A 109 3.56 -16.79 -13.55
C LEU A 109 4.72 -17.25 -14.46
N GLU A 110 5.97 -16.96 -14.10
CA GLU A 110 7.15 -17.44 -14.83
C GLU A 110 7.27 -18.96 -14.82
N ALA A 111 6.93 -19.62 -13.71
CA ALA A 111 6.87 -21.08 -13.64
C ALA A 111 5.83 -21.69 -14.59
N GLN A 112 4.79 -20.92 -14.95
CA GLN A 112 3.80 -21.28 -15.97
C GLN A 112 4.24 -20.93 -17.40
N GLY A 113 5.47 -20.44 -17.59
CA GLY A 113 5.99 -20.03 -18.89
C GLY A 113 5.45 -18.68 -19.39
N LYS A 114 4.87 -17.86 -18.52
CA LYS A 114 4.31 -16.55 -18.86
C LYS A 114 5.35 -15.44 -18.71
N THR A 115 5.17 -14.37 -19.48
CA THR A 115 6.00 -13.17 -19.38
C THR A 115 5.34 -12.17 -18.43
N VAL A 116 6.11 -11.62 -17.49
CA VAL A 116 5.58 -10.68 -16.50
C VAL A 116 6.19 -9.30 -16.72
N LYS A 117 5.33 -8.29 -16.75
CA LYS A 117 5.67 -6.86 -16.73
C LYS A 117 5.15 -6.25 -15.43
N ILE A 118 5.83 -5.24 -14.92
CA ILE A 118 5.46 -4.57 -13.67
C ILE A 118 5.28 -3.09 -13.92
N PHE A 119 4.14 -2.56 -13.48
CA PHE A 119 3.90 -1.13 -13.38
C PHE A 119 3.94 -0.75 -11.89
N ALA A 120 4.98 -0.03 -11.47
CA ALA A 120 5.16 0.34 -10.08
C ALA A 120 4.48 1.67 -9.77
N LEU A 121 3.42 1.66 -8.95
CA LEU A 121 2.84 2.86 -8.35
C LEU A 121 3.39 3.01 -6.92
N GLY A 122 4.06 4.15 -6.68
CA GLY A 122 4.70 4.46 -5.42
C GLY A 122 6.21 4.17 -5.41
N ARG A 123 6.95 5.13 -4.87
CA ARG A 123 8.41 5.10 -4.87
C ARG A 123 8.98 3.90 -4.11
N LYS A 124 8.40 3.53 -2.96
CA LYS A 124 8.97 2.46 -2.12
C LYS A 124 8.86 1.07 -2.71
N GLY A 125 7.79 0.80 -3.48
CA GLY A 125 7.67 -0.43 -4.25
C GLY A 125 8.72 -0.48 -5.36
N ASN A 126 8.83 0.57 -6.15
CA ASN A 126 9.84 0.67 -7.19
C ASN A 126 11.26 0.48 -6.65
N ASP A 127 11.65 1.20 -5.58
CA ASP A 127 12.96 1.06 -4.93
C ASP A 127 13.24 -0.39 -4.47
N SER A 128 12.21 -1.08 -3.99
CA SER A 128 12.32 -2.46 -3.50
C SER A 128 12.42 -3.48 -4.63
N LEU A 129 11.57 -3.37 -5.65
CA LEU A 129 11.46 -4.33 -6.75
C LEU A 129 12.59 -4.15 -7.77
N ARG A 130 13.10 -2.94 -7.96
CA ARG A 130 14.12 -2.63 -8.95
C ARG A 130 15.42 -3.43 -8.78
N ARG A 131 15.70 -3.90 -7.56
CA ARG A 131 16.93 -4.61 -7.26
C ARG A 131 17.00 -5.99 -7.94
N ASP A 132 15.88 -6.67 -7.98
CA ASP A 132 15.77 -8.06 -8.46
C ASP A 132 14.86 -8.20 -9.69
N LEU A 133 13.89 -7.33 -9.85
CA LEU A 133 12.92 -7.36 -10.95
C LEU A 133 13.01 -6.10 -11.84
N GLY A 134 14.14 -5.40 -11.84
CA GLY A 134 14.30 -4.13 -12.55
C GLY A 134 14.04 -4.21 -14.05
N ASN A 135 14.39 -5.33 -14.70
CA ASN A 135 14.16 -5.56 -16.12
C ASN A 135 12.68 -5.77 -16.49
N GLN A 136 11.84 -6.12 -15.51
CA GLN A 136 10.41 -6.34 -15.70
C GLN A 136 9.58 -5.06 -15.44
N ILE A 137 10.19 -4.04 -14.79
CA ILE A 137 9.52 -2.77 -14.52
C ILE A 137 9.49 -1.94 -15.81
N VAL A 138 8.32 -1.88 -16.43
CA VAL A 138 8.10 -1.11 -17.68
C VAL A 138 7.78 0.34 -17.40
N THR A 139 7.08 0.62 -16.30
CA THR A 139 6.69 1.98 -15.89
C THR A 139 6.77 2.12 -14.37
N ALA A 140 7.17 3.30 -13.91
CA ALA A 140 7.15 3.66 -12.50
C ALA A 140 6.58 5.08 -12.34
N ARG A 141 5.54 5.22 -11.51
CA ARG A 141 4.95 6.52 -11.15
C ARG A 141 4.93 6.69 -9.64
N ASN A 142 5.01 7.91 -9.19
CA ASN A 142 4.89 8.27 -7.78
C ASN A 142 4.06 9.55 -7.62
N PHE A 143 3.59 9.77 -6.39
CA PHE A 143 2.76 10.91 -6.02
C PHE A 143 3.47 11.81 -5.01
N VAL A 144 4.81 11.79 -4.99
CA VAL A 144 5.62 12.63 -4.10
C VAL A 144 5.29 14.11 -4.34
N GLY A 145 5.06 14.84 -3.25
CA GLY A 145 4.70 16.27 -3.31
C GLY A 145 3.20 16.55 -3.38
N LYS A 146 2.36 15.57 -3.72
CA LYS A 146 0.90 15.75 -3.70
C LYS A 146 0.36 15.66 -2.27
N LYS A 147 -0.54 16.59 -1.92
CA LYS A 147 -1.21 16.59 -0.60
C LYS A 147 -2.25 15.48 -0.49
N THR A 148 -2.97 15.24 -1.58
CA THR A 148 -4.01 14.23 -1.73
C THR A 148 -3.89 13.60 -3.12
N ILE A 149 -4.25 12.34 -3.23
CA ILE A 149 -4.38 11.65 -4.50
C ILE A 149 -5.82 11.89 -4.97
N GLY A 150 -5.98 12.53 -6.12
CA GLY A 150 -7.27 12.79 -6.74
C GLY A 150 -7.64 11.70 -7.77
N PHE A 151 -8.85 11.79 -8.31
CA PHE A 151 -9.32 10.87 -9.35
C PHE A 151 -8.50 10.99 -10.64
N ALA A 152 -8.08 12.20 -11.01
CA ALA A 152 -7.29 12.45 -12.23
C ALA A 152 -5.97 11.65 -12.27
N GLU A 153 -5.36 11.37 -11.11
CA GLU A 153 -4.16 10.53 -11.03
C GLU A 153 -4.46 9.07 -11.39
N ALA A 154 -5.59 8.55 -10.91
CA ALA A 154 -6.05 7.20 -11.24
C ALA A 154 -6.48 7.08 -12.70
N GLU A 155 -7.15 8.09 -13.22
CA GLU A 155 -7.58 8.19 -14.61
C GLU A 155 -6.38 8.16 -15.56
N ALA A 156 -5.34 8.94 -15.29
CA ALA A 156 -4.11 8.91 -16.09
C ALA A 156 -3.38 7.55 -16.07
N VAL A 157 -3.48 6.79 -14.97
CA VAL A 157 -2.95 5.41 -14.90
C VAL A 157 -3.84 4.48 -15.71
N ALA A 158 -5.17 4.58 -15.59
CA ALA A 158 -6.12 3.76 -16.33
C ALA A 158 -5.97 3.95 -17.85
N GLU A 159 -5.83 5.20 -18.31
CA GLU A 159 -5.59 5.51 -19.73
C GLU A 159 -4.31 4.86 -20.26
N GLU A 160 -3.24 4.87 -19.46
CA GLU A 160 -1.99 4.21 -19.84
C GLU A 160 -2.16 2.69 -19.94
N LEU A 161 -2.88 2.09 -18.98
CA LEU A 161 -3.18 0.67 -19.00
C LEU A 161 -4.05 0.28 -20.23
N VAL A 162 -5.09 1.05 -20.50
CA VAL A 162 -5.96 0.78 -21.68
C VAL A 162 -5.18 0.92 -22.98
N ARG A 163 -4.31 1.92 -23.09
CA ARG A 163 -3.48 2.14 -24.28
C ARG A 163 -2.53 0.97 -24.52
N GLY A 164 -1.79 0.53 -23.51
CA GLY A 164 -0.87 -0.60 -23.64
C GLY A 164 -1.59 -1.92 -23.93
N PHE A 165 -2.77 -2.14 -23.33
CA PHE A 165 -3.60 -3.30 -23.65
C PHE A 165 -4.09 -3.29 -25.12
N LYS A 166 -4.60 -2.15 -25.61
CA LYS A 166 -5.00 -1.97 -27.01
C LYS A 166 -3.82 -2.10 -27.99
N ALA A 167 -2.62 -1.74 -27.57
CA ALA A 167 -1.38 -1.91 -28.34
C ALA A 167 -0.85 -3.36 -28.33
N GLY A 168 -1.46 -4.27 -27.54
CA GLY A 168 -1.01 -5.66 -27.41
C GLY A 168 0.27 -5.83 -26.62
N GLU A 169 0.62 -4.86 -25.77
CA GLU A 169 1.84 -4.95 -24.93
C GLU A 169 1.69 -5.97 -23.79
N TYR A 170 0.46 -6.27 -23.40
CA TYR A 170 0.09 -7.28 -22.39
C TYR A 170 -1.34 -7.74 -22.60
N ASP A 171 -1.66 -8.93 -22.11
CA ASP A 171 -2.92 -9.63 -22.31
C ASP A 171 -3.80 -9.57 -21.05
N VAL A 172 -3.18 -9.59 -19.87
CA VAL A 172 -3.85 -9.63 -18.57
C VAL A 172 -3.25 -8.55 -17.67
N VAL A 173 -4.10 -7.86 -16.92
CA VAL A 173 -3.68 -6.86 -15.94
C VAL A 173 -4.28 -7.19 -14.58
N SER A 174 -3.42 -7.40 -13.58
CA SER A 174 -3.80 -7.55 -12.17
C SER A 174 -3.19 -6.43 -11.33
N MET A 175 -3.92 -5.99 -10.32
CA MET A 175 -3.47 -4.98 -9.36
C MET A 175 -3.22 -5.62 -8.00
N VAL A 176 -2.05 -5.35 -7.41
CA VAL A 176 -1.67 -5.82 -6.08
C VAL A 176 -1.54 -4.63 -5.14
N PHE A 177 -2.36 -4.59 -4.10
CA PHE A 177 -2.42 -3.50 -3.14
C PHE A 177 -2.75 -4.01 -1.73
N ASN A 178 -2.65 -3.14 -0.72
CA ASN A 178 -3.13 -3.44 0.62
C ASN A 178 -4.57 -2.97 0.79
N ARG A 179 -5.52 -3.92 0.87
CA ARG A 179 -6.91 -3.62 1.25
C ARG A 179 -6.97 -3.26 2.73
N PHE A 180 -7.62 -2.16 3.02
CA PHE A 180 -7.80 -1.68 4.38
C PHE A 180 -9.04 -2.30 5.03
N HIS A 181 -8.86 -3.14 6.06
CA HIS A 181 -9.97 -3.67 6.86
C HIS A 181 -10.18 -2.85 8.14
N ASN A 182 -9.11 -2.64 8.89
CA ASN A 182 -9.10 -1.81 10.08
C ASN A 182 -7.66 -1.36 10.41
N VAL A 183 -7.52 -0.60 11.49
CA VAL A 183 -6.21 -0.04 11.92
C VAL A 183 -5.15 -1.12 12.14
N MET A 184 -5.55 -2.31 12.59
CA MET A 184 -4.64 -3.40 12.92
C MET A 184 -4.40 -4.37 11.76
N VAL A 185 -5.36 -4.46 10.84
CA VAL A 185 -5.36 -5.46 9.76
C VAL A 185 -5.42 -4.79 8.40
N GLN A 186 -4.36 -4.96 7.63
CA GLN A 186 -4.32 -4.69 6.20
C GLN A 186 -3.93 -5.98 5.50
N ARG A 187 -4.65 -6.34 4.45
CA ARG A 187 -4.40 -7.57 3.68
C ARG A 187 -3.90 -7.21 2.30
N VAL A 188 -2.79 -7.80 1.90
CA VAL A 188 -2.37 -7.75 0.51
C VAL A 188 -3.40 -8.51 -0.31
N THR A 189 -3.97 -7.83 -1.29
CA THR A 189 -5.01 -8.34 -2.17
C THR A 189 -4.53 -8.18 -3.60
N GLU A 190 -4.70 -9.24 -4.38
CA GLU A 190 -4.63 -9.19 -5.82
C GLU A 190 -6.04 -9.04 -6.39
N GLN A 191 -6.20 -8.12 -7.32
CA GLN A 191 -7.46 -7.84 -7.98
C GLN A 191 -7.23 -7.78 -9.49
N PRO A 192 -7.90 -8.65 -10.28
CA PRO A 192 -7.84 -8.56 -11.72
C PRO A 192 -8.50 -7.26 -12.19
N LEU A 193 -7.91 -6.64 -13.21
CA LEU A 193 -8.39 -5.41 -13.81
C LEU A 193 -8.81 -5.61 -15.27
N ILE A 194 -8.03 -6.36 -16.04
CA ILE A 194 -8.31 -6.72 -17.43
C ILE A 194 -7.97 -8.21 -17.59
N PRO A 195 -8.93 -9.04 -18.04
CA PRO A 195 -10.32 -8.72 -18.36
C PRO A 195 -11.15 -8.35 -17.14
N ALA A 196 -12.18 -7.50 -17.33
CA ALA A 196 -13.05 -7.04 -16.25
C ALA A 196 -13.98 -8.15 -15.72
N VAL A 197 -14.32 -9.12 -16.54
CA VAL A 197 -15.09 -10.32 -16.19
C VAL A 197 -14.12 -11.43 -15.80
N SER A 198 -13.51 -11.33 -14.64
CA SER A 198 -12.91 -12.52 -14.02
C SER A 198 -13.83 -12.96 -12.88
N SER A 199 -14.12 -14.25 -12.81
CA SER A 199 -15.04 -14.87 -11.84
C SER A 199 -14.77 -14.49 -10.39
N SER A 200 -13.52 -14.12 -10.05
CA SER A 200 -13.11 -13.72 -8.71
C SER A 200 -13.39 -12.23 -8.37
N ALA A 201 -13.59 -11.36 -9.37
CA ALA A 201 -13.90 -9.95 -9.12
C ALA A 201 -15.36 -9.75 -8.70
N ASN A 202 -16.28 -10.58 -9.23
CA ASN A 202 -17.70 -10.51 -8.91
C ASN A 202 -18.03 -11.00 -7.49
N ASP A 203 -17.32 -12.01 -6.96
CA ASP A 203 -17.56 -12.52 -5.60
C ASP A 203 -17.21 -11.51 -4.50
N ASN A 204 -16.21 -10.66 -4.74
CA ASN A 204 -15.81 -9.64 -3.77
C ASN A 204 -16.74 -8.42 -3.72
N LEU A 205 -17.48 -8.14 -4.80
CA LEU A 205 -18.43 -7.03 -4.86
C LEU A 205 -19.84 -7.46 -4.40
N ARG A 206 -20.24 -8.70 -4.71
CA ARG A 206 -21.53 -9.27 -4.28
C ARG A 206 -21.61 -9.54 -2.76
N SER A 207 -20.49 -9.81 -2.10
CA SER A 207 -20.48 -10.07 -0.65
C SER A 207 -20.65 -8.82 0.22
N GLU A 208 -20.54 -7.61 -0.34
CA GLU A 208 -20.73 -6.35 0.40
C GLU A 208 -22.11 -5.70 0.16
N SER A 209 -22.79 -6.05 -0.93
CA SER A 209 -24.15 -5.57 -1.26
C SER A 209 -25.15 -6.67 -0.91
N GLY A 210 -25.71 -6.64 0.30
CA GLY A 210 -26.78 -7.56 0.73
C GLY A 210 -28.15 -7.27 0.11
N ASP A 211 -28.21 -6.68 -1.08
CA ASP A 211 -29.45 -6.31 -1.75
C ASP A 211 -29.57 -7.06 -3.09
N ASP A 212 -30.33 -8.15 -3.08
CA ASP A 212 -30.64 -9.01 -4.25
C ASP A 212 -31.68 -8.36 -5.19
N THR A 213 -31.70 -7.03 -5.30
CA THR A 213 -32.58 -6.37 -6.27
C THR A 213 -31.95 -6.46 -7.66
N GLU A 214 -32.55 -7.25 -8.55
CA GLU A 214 -32.30 -7.22 -9.98
C GLU A 214 -32.61 -5.80 -10.52
N HIS A 215 -31.58 -4.99 -10.68
CA HIS A 215 -31.73 -3.69 -11.33
C HIS A 215 -31.68 -3.90 -12.85
N ASN A 216 -32.85 -3.86 -13.48
CA ASN A 216 -32.96 -3.83 -14.94
C ASN A 216 -32.60 -2.41 -15.40
N TYR A 217 -31.37 -2.23 -15.89
CA TYR A 217 -30.92 -0.96 -16.45
C TYR A 217 -31.42 -0.84 -17.90
N GLU A 218 -32.19 0.21 -18.23
CA GLU A 218 -32.44 0.60 -19.60
C GLU A 218 -31.20 1.32 -20.15
N VAL A 219 -30.72 0.85 -21.32
CA VAL A 219 -29.48 1.33 -21.93
C VAL A 219 -29.81 2.04 -23.25
N GLU A 220 -29.35 3.28 -23.40
CA GLU A 220 -29.45 4.05 -24.65
C GLU A 220 -28.05 4.63 -25.00
N PRO A 221 -27.61 4.64 -26.27
CA PRO A 221 -28.32 4.14 -27.49
C PRO A 221 -28.14 2.64 -27.74
N ASP A 222 -27.05 2.00 -27.23
CA ASP A 222 -26.75 0.58 -27.33
C ASP A 222 -25.73 0.17 -26.25
N ASP A 223 -25.74 -1.12 -25.86
CA ASP A 223 -24.90 -1.68 -24.80
C ASP A 223 -23.41 -1.56 -25.14
N GLY A 224 -23.02 -1.79 -26.39
CA GLY A 224 -21.61 -1.80 -26.81
C GLY A 224 -20.94 -0.42 -26.73
N SER A 225 -21.60 0.63 -27.21
CA SER A 225 -21.04 2.00 -27.18
C SER A 225 -20.97 2.55 -25.77
N LEU A 226 -21.91 2.17 -24.91
CA LEU A 226 -21.90 2.53 -23.50
C LEU A 226 -20.74 1.84 -22.76
N LEU A 227 -20.53 0.54 -22.99
CA LEU A 227 -19.43 -0.24 -22.41
C LEU A 227 -18.07 0.31 -22.79
N ASP A 228 -17.85 0.70 -24.03
CA ASP A 228 -16.59 1.29 -24.48
C ASP A 228 -16.21 2.59 -23.73
N ARG A 229 -17.19 3.31 -23.22
CA ARG A 229 -16.99 4.53 -22.40
C ARG A 229 -16.90 4.19 -20.92
N LEU A 230 -17.65 3.22 -20.42
CA LEU A 230 -17.73 2.88 -19.01
C LEU A 230 -16.54 2.01 -18.55
N LEU A 231 -16.05 1.09 -19.37
CA LEU A 231 -14.95 0.19 -18.98
C LEU A 231 -13.66 0.94 -18.62
N PRO A 232 -13.14 1.91 -19.40
CA PRO A 232 -12.00 2.70 -18.99
C PRO A 232 -12.24 3.50 -17.70
N ARG A 233 -13.47 4.03 -17.55
CA ARG A 233 -13.83 4.78 -16.35
C ARG A 233 -13.93 3.90 -15.11
N ASN A 234 -14.49 2.70 -15.23
CA ASN A 234 -14.52 1.72 -14.16
C ASN A 234 -13.10 1.32 -13.74
N LEU A 235 -12.21 1.12 -14.71
CA LEU A 235 -10.80 0.84 -14.42
C LEU A 235 -10.17 1.97 -13.57
N ALA A 236 -10.43 3.22 -13.94
CA ALA A 236 -9.98 4.39 -13.17
C ALA A 236 -10.58 4.42 -11.76
N VAL A 237 -11.86 4.05 -11.60
CA VAL A 237 -12.54 3.98 -10.29
C VAL A 237 -11.95 2.89 -9.42
N GLN A 238 -11.68 1.70 -9.96
CA GLN A 238 -11.05 0.60 -9.21
C GLN A 238 -9.63 0.98 -8.75
N ILE A 239 -8.82 1.57 -9.63
CA ILE A 239 -7.49 2.05 -9.29
C ILE A 239 -7.57 3.15 -8.23
N TYR A 240 -8.51 4.08 -8.35
CA TYR A 240 -8.71 5.15 -7.37
C TYR A 240 -9.10 4.60 -6.00
N SER A 241 -10.04 3.67 -5.94
CA SER A 241 -10.44 2.98 -4.71
C SER A 241 -9.24 2.29 -4.04
N ALA A 242 -8.45 1.54 -4.81
CA ALA A 242 -7.25 0.90 -4.31
C ALA A 242 -6.19 1.89 -3.80
N LEU A 243 -6.01 3.04 -4.46
CA LEU A 243 -5.11 4.10 -4.00
C LEU A 243 -5.57 4.72 -2.68
N LEU A 244 -6.88 4.91 -2.49
CA LEU A 244 -7.46 5.42 -1.24
C LEU A 244 -7.31 4.40 -0.11
N GLU A 245 -7.63 3.13 -0.34
CA GLU A 245 -7.46 2.05 0.63
C GLU A 245 -5.98 1.87 1.00
N ASN A 246 -5.10 1.88 0.01
CA ASN A 246 -3.65 1.81 0.22
C ASN A 246 -3.14 3.00 1.06
N SER A 247 -3.69 4.21 0.84
CA SER A 247 -3.35 5.39 1.65
C SER A 247 -3.82 5.24 3.09
N ALA A 248 -5.05 4.76 3.32
CA ALA A 248 -5.58 4.49 4.66
C ALA A 248 -4.75 3.40 5.37
N GLY A 249 -4.46 2.30 4.70
CA GLY A 249 -3.60 1.22 5.20
C GLY A 249 -2.19 1.68 5.54
N PHE A 250 -1.60 2.55 4.71
CA PHE A 250 -0.29 3.13 4.96
C PHE A 250 -0.27 3.98 6.25
N TYR A 251 -1.25 4.87 6.43
CA TYR A 251 -1.30 5.71 7.63
C TYR A 251 -1.64 4.92 8.90
N ALA A 252 -2.47 3.88 8.80
CA ALA A 252 -2.72 2.95 9.90
C ALA A 252 -1.44 2.21 10.32
N SER A 253 -0.73 1.62 9.36
CA SER A 253 0.55 0.94 9.59
C SER A 253 1.62 1.90 10.12
N GLN A 254 1.67 3.14 9.64
CA GLN A 254 2.58 4.16 10.14
C GLN A 254 2.25 4.52 11.59
N MET A 255 0.97 4.73 11.92
CA MET A 255 0.53 5.03 13.28
C MET A 255 0.94 3.92 14.26
N THR A 256 0.69 2.67 13.90
CA THR A 256 1.03 1.49 14.72
C THR A 256 2.55 1.33 14.87
N ALA A 257 3.31 1.51 13.80
CA ALA A 257 4.76 1.44 13.82
C ALA A 257 5.37 2.55 14.70
N MET A 258 4.85 3.78 14.63
CA MET A 258 5.32 4.90 15.47
C MET A 258 4.92 4.73 16.94
N ASP A 259 3.77 4.13 17.22
CA ASP A 259 3.38 3.77 18.59
C ASP A 259 4.35 2.75 19.20
N SER A 260 4.66 1.70 18.46
CA SER A 260 5.64 0.70 18.89
C SER A 260 7.05 1.29 19.08
N ALA A 261 7.49 2.15 18.16
CA ALA A 261 8.76 2.85 18.28
C ALA A 261 8.81 3.77 19.50
N THR A 262 7.70 4.46 19.82
CA THR A 262 7.60 5.34 21.01
C THR A 262 7.69 4.54 22.31
N ARG A 263 7.01 3.39 22.39
CA ARG A 263 7.10 2.47 23.55
C ARG A 263 8.50 1.92 23.69
N ASN A 264 9.10 1.40 22.62
CA ASN A 264 10.47 0.87 22.63
C ASN A 264 11.50 1.92 23.07
N ALA A 265 11.33 3.16 22.62
CA ALA A 265 12.18 4.28 23.05
C ALA A 265 12.03 4.55 24.56
N GLY A 266 10.81 4.48 25.12
CA GLY A 266 10.56 4.60 26.56
C GLY A 266 11.29 3.52 27.37
N ASP A 267 11.23 2.28 26.94
CA ASP A 267 11.91 1.16 27.62
C ASP A 267 13.44 1.28 27.52
N MET A 268 13.93 1.74 26.37
CA MET A 268 15.38 2.00 26.20
C MET A 268 15.86 3.13 27.14
N ILE A 269 15.06 4.20 27.32
CA ILE A 269 15.37 5.27 28.26
C ILE A 269 15.47 4.72 29.69
N LYS A 270 14.53 3.88 30.13
CA LYS A 270 14.57 3.24 31.46
C LYS A 270 15.84 2.42 31.64
N LYS A 271 16.17 1.55 30.67
CA LYS A 271 17.39 0.72 30.71
C LYS A 271 18.68 1.57 30.77
N LEU A 272 18.76 2.60 29.92
CA LEU A 272 19.92 3.50 29.90
C LEU A 272 20.04 4.32 31.19
N SER A 273 18.93 4.74 31.79
CA SER A 273 18.93 5.48 33.07
C SER A 273 19.43 4.63 34.23
N LEU A 274 19.06 3.35 34.28
CA LEU A 274 19.58 2.39 35.25
C LEU A 274 21.10 2.21 35.07
N SER A 275 21.54 2.01 33.82
CA SER A 275 22.98 1.89 33.52
C SER A 275 23.77 3.15 33.88
N TYR A 276 23.20 4.34 33.64
CA TYR A 276 23.80 5.62 34.03
C TYR A 276 23.91 5.74 35.52
N ASN A 277 22.87 5.42 36.29
CA ASN A 277 22.90 5.51 37.75
C ASN A 277 23.92 4.55 38.37
N ARG A 278 24.02 3.30 37.85
CA ARG A 278 25.04 2.34 38.28
C ARG A 278 26.45 2.84 37.98
N ALA A 279 26.69 3.33 36.76
CA ALA A 279 27.99 3.88 36.40
C ALA A 279 28.36 5.12 37.22
N ARG A 280 27.36 5.98 37.53
CA ARG A 280 27.57 7.14 38.40
C ARG A 280 27.96 6.72 39.80
N GLN A 281 27.25 5.76 40.40
CA GLN A 281 27.60 5.24 41.73
C GLN A 281 28.99 4.64 41.77
N ALA A 282 29.36 3.82 40.76
CA ALA A 282 30.67 3.23 40.64
C ALA A 282 31.80 4.31 40.56
N ASN A 283 31.57 5.38 39.78
CA ASN A 283 32.52 6.48 39.69
C ASN A 283 32.67 7.22 41.03
N ILE A 284 31.54 7.53 41.71
CA ILE A 284 31.58 8.19 43.03
C ILE A 284 32.34 7.32 44.03
N THR A 285 32.06 6.00 44.06
CA THR A 285 32.78 5.07 44.96
C THR A 285 34.27 5.03 44.64
N LYS A 286 34.64 5.03 43.35
CA LYS A 286 36.04 5.05 42.92
C LYS A 286 36.73 6.34 43.34
N GLU A 287 36.12 7.51 43.14
CA GLU A 287 36.65 8.80 43.56
C GLU A 287 36.83 8.88 45.11
N LEU A 288 35.84 8.33 45.86
CA LEU A 288 35.95 8.27 47.34
C LEU A 288 37.12 7.38 47.78
N ILE A 289 37.32 6.21 47.17
CA ILE A 289 38.45 5.31 47.46
C ILE A 289 39.76 6.00 47.13
N GLU A 290 39.87 6.69 46.00
CA GLU A 290 41.08 7.44 45.62
C GLU A 290 41.41 8.56 46.62
N ILE A 291 40.39 9.28 47.12
CA ILE A 291 40.56 10.32 48.13
C ILE A 291 41.06 9.73 49.49
N ILE A 292 40.39 8.62 49.93
CA ILE A 292 40.77 7.97 51.21
C ILE A 292 42.17 7.40 51.11
N SER A 293 42.52 6.68 50.07
CA SER A 293 43.85 6.12 49.85
C SER A 293 44.91 7.20 49.71
N GLY A 294 44.58 8.36 49.13
CA GLY A 294 45.50 9.52 49.06
C GLY A 294 45.69 10.20 50.41
N ALA A 295 44.67 10.19 51.27
CA ALA A 295 44.80 10.74 52.64
C ALA A 295 45.57 9.82 53.61
N GLU A 296 45.55 8.49 53.38
CA GLU A 296 46.35 7.54 54.16
C GLU A 296 47.84 7.50 53.75
N ALA A 297 48.16 8.02 52.55
CA ALA A 297 49.54 8.04 52.04
C ALA A 297 50.35 9.32 52.43
N VAL A 298 49.72 10.26 53.12
CA VAL A 298 50.38 11.47 53.72
C VAL A 298 50.52 11.30 55.21
#